data_21fed58b068a8b0da25f0798359cc069
#
_entry.id   21fed58b068a8b0da25f0798359cc069
#
_cell.length_a   1.000
_cell.length_b   1.000
_cell.length_c   1.000
_cell.angle_alpha   90.00
_cell.angle_beta   90.00
_cell.angle_gamma   90.00
#
_symmetry.space_group_name_H-M   'P 1'
#
loop_
_entity.id
_entity.type
_entity.pdbx_description
1 polymer ?
#
loop_
_entity_poly.entity_id
_entity_poly.type
_entity_poly.pdbx_seq_one_letter_code
_entity_poly.pdbx_strand_id
1 'polypeptide(L)'
;MNNKHQALPEHELLTHKSFIRNLNLFDWAFALLIAIGAFIAQTQAGLHMDIYEMVILWASAGIAVFLGWFFKPMRWFIPLGVCLAYLAVDLYGGDIKHADGFLLKYLLSSQSAIMWQCAMIFAALFAYACGSLLAAHKKSQTNTLLGIGTAFGWISALAGFTGLLVRWHESYLLLGDAGHIPVSNLYEVFILFLVISSLMYWYYETRFTVQRLGVFVYTLMAGIVCFVLWYSLARNAQQIQPLIPALQSWWMKIHVPANFIGYGAFCMAAMLGVAQLMVIRSTEKGKASRLPDSATIEEIMYKAIAVGFLFFTIATILGALWAKAAWGGYWSWDPKEVWALVVWLNYATWLHLRLVVGWRGKILAWWAIIGLFITAFAFVGVNMFLSGLHSYGGL
;
A
#
# COMPACT_ATOMS: atom_id res chain seq x y z
N MET A 1 -35.34 -18.44 17.42
CA MET A 1 -35.69 -18.54 16.00
C MET A 1 -34.47 -19.00 15.23
N ASN A 2 -34.61 -20.14 14.59
CA ASN A 2 -33.55 -20.96 13.99
C ASN A 2 -32.80 -20.26 12.86
N ASN A 3 -31.54 -19.86 13.06
CA ASN A 3 -30.59 -19.64 11.98
C ASN A 3 -29.82 -20.95 11.77
N LYS A 4 -30.33 -21.77 10.87
CA LYS A 4 -29.57 -22.88 10.29
C LYS A 4 -28.42 -22.28 9.50
N HIS A 5 -27.19 -22.39 10.02
CA HIS A 5 -25.99 -22.38 9.17
C HIS A 5 -26.16 -23.54 8.19
N GLN A 6 -26.55 -23.25 6.95
CA GLN A 6 -26.40 -24.21 5.86
C GLN A 6 -24.89 -24.40 5.66
N ALA A 7 -24.37 -25.48 6.23
CA ALA A 7 -23.07 -26.00 5.79
C ALA A 7 -23.21 -26.32 4.30
N LEU A 8 -22.29 -25.76 3.51
CA LEU A 8 -22.17 -26.11 2.08
C LEU A 8 -22.07 -27.66 1.99
N PRO A 9 -22.78 -28.30 1.07
CA PRO A 9 -22.70 -29.73 0.94
C PRO A 9 -21.27 -30.16 0.64
N GLU A 10 -20.76 -31.17 1.30
CA GLU A 10 -19.40 -31.71 1.16
C GLU A 10 -18.99 -31.94 -0.31
N HIS A 11 -19.94 -32.22 -1.18
CA HIS A 11 -19.72 -32.40 -2.61
C HIS A 11 -19.29 -31.10 -3.34
N GLU A 12 -19.66 -29.91 -2.87
CA GLU A 12 -19.19 -28.64 -3.44
C GLU A 12 -17.76 -28.30 -3.01
N LEU A 13 -17.31 -28.74 -1.84
CA LEU A 13 -15.92 -28.57 -1.38
C LEU A 13 -14.93 -29.41 -2.20
N LEU A 14 -15.37 -30.54 -2.74
CA LEU A 14 -14.53 -31.45 -3.56
C LEU A 14 -14.50 -31.09 -5.03
N THR A 15 -15.37 -30.20 -5.53
CA THR A 15 -15.42 -29.77 -6.94
C THR A 15 -14.71 -28.44 -7.21
N HIS A 16 -14.15 -27.79 -6.20
CA HIS A 16 -13.30 -26.60 -6.44
C HIS A 16 -12.06 -27.03 -7.21
N LYS A 17 -12.09 -26.81 -8.54
CA LYS A 17 -10.89 -26.92 -9.37
C LYS A 17 -9.76 -26.16 -8.70
N SER A 18 -8.62 -26.79 -8.50
CA SER A 18 -7.48 -26.13 -7.87
C SER A 18 -7.21 -24.81 -8.61
N PHE A 19 -6.86 -23.75 -7.90
CA PHE A 19 -6.56 -22.43 -8.44
C PHE A 19 -5.63 -22.51 -9.67
N ILE A 20 -4.63 -23.38 -9.62
CA ILE A 20 -3.66 -23.63 -10.68
C ILE A 20 -4.32 -24.20 -11.95
N ARG A 21 -5.35 -25.01 -11.83
CA ARG A 21 -6.08 -25.59 -12.99
C ARG A 21 -6.90 -24.57 -13.78
N ASN A 22 -7.17 -23.42 -13.20
CA ASN A 22 -7.92 -22.33 -13.83
C ASN A 22 -7.02 -21.30 -14.53
N LEU A 23 -5.68 -21.49 -14.49
CA LEU A 23 -4.72 -20.60 -15.14
C LEU A 23 -4.74 -20.87 -16.66
N ASN A 24 -4.77 -19.79 -17.43
CA ASN A 24 -4.76 -19.81 -18.89
C ASN A 24 -3.36 -19.50 -19.44
N LEU A 25 -3.20 -19.58 -20.76
CA LEU A 25 -1.92 -19.32 -21.44
C LEU A 25 -1.33 -17.95 -21.10
N PHE A 26 -2.16 -16.90 -20.96
CA PHE A 26 -1.69 -15.56 -20.60
C PHE A 26 -1.17 -15.49 -19.16
N ASP A 27 -1.71 -16.32 -18.25
CA ASP A 27 -1.19 -16.42 -16.88
C ASP A 27 0.23 -16.96 -16.86
N TRP A 28 0.48 -17.99 -17.65
CA TRP A 28 1.81 -18.60 -17.76
C TRP A 28 2.78 -17.73 -18.55
N ALA A 29 2.33 -17.04 -19.62
CA ALA A 29 3.15 -16.10 -20.36
C ALA A 29 3.59 -14.92 -19.45
N PHE A 30 2.68 -14.41 -18.61
CA PHE A 30 3.02 -13.39 -17.60
C PHE A 30 4.05 -13.91 -16.59
N ALA A 31 3.88 -15.13 -16.07
CA ALA A 31 4.83 -15.73 -15.13
C ALA A 31 6.22 -15.88 -15.76
N LEU A 32 6.27 -16.32 -17.02
CA LEU A 32 7.51 -16.43 -17.79
C LEU A 32 8.18 -15.05 -17.98
N LEU A 33 7.41 -14.03 -18.34
CA LEU A 33 7.90 -12.65 -18.49
C LEU A 33 8.55 -12.14 -17.19
N ILE A 34 7.90 -12.34 -16.05
CA ILE A 34 8.44 -11.92 -14.75
C ILE A 34 9.71 -12.72 -14.40
N ALA A 35 9.71 -14.05 -14.66
CA ALA A 35 10.89 -14.88 -14.42
C ALA A 35 12.09 -14.48 -15.29
N ILE A 36 11.86 -14.15 -16.58
CA ILE A 36 12.89 -13.64 -17.49
C ILE A 36 13.42 -12.29 -16.96
N GLY A 37 12.54 -11.38 -16.54
CA GLY A 37 12.95 -10.10 -15.96
C GLY A 37 13.82 -10.27 -14.70
N ALA A 38 13.44 -11.17 -13.79
CA ALA A 38 14.24 -11.49 -12.61
C ALA A 38 15.59 -12.10 -12.97
N PHE A 39 15.62 -12.99 -13.96
CA PHE A 39 16.86 -13.59 -14.45
C PHE A 39 17.80 -12.53 -15.07
N ILE A 40 17.26 -11.62 -15.89
CA ILE A 40 18.03 -10.50 -16.46
C ILE A 40 18.60 -9.63 -15.34
N ALA A 41 17.77 -9.25 -14.34
CA ALA A 41 18.22 -8.49 -13.19
C ALA A 41 19.35 -9.19 -12.43
N GLN A 42 19.23 -10.50 -12.21
CA GLN A 42 20.27 -11.30 -11.58
C GLN A 42 21.56 -11.36 -12.42
N THR A 43 21.47 -11.48 -13.73
CA THR A 43 22.68 -11.53 -14.59
C THR A 43 23.41 -10.19 -14.67
N GLN A 44 22.67 -9.09 -14.60
CA GLN A 44 23.26 -7.74 -14.66
C GLN A 44 23.79 -7.25 -13.30
N ALA A 45 23.11 -7.55 -12.22
CA ALA A 45 23.42 -7.03 -10.89
C ALA A 45 23.89 -8.11 -9.89
N GLY A 46 23.87 -9.39 -10.25
CA GLY A 46 24.11 -10.50 -9.32
C GLY A 46 25.51 -10.52 -8.69
N LEU A 47 26.52 -9.92 -9.34
CA LEU A 47 27.86 -9.78 -8.77
C LEU A 47 27.90 -8.81 -7.57
N HIS A 48 26.91 -7.91 -7.46
CA HIS A 48 26.78 -6.93 -6.39
C HIS A 48 25.70 -7.33 -5.38
N MET A 49 24.99 -8.45 -5.59
CA MET A 49 23.96 -8.96 -4.68
C MET A 49 24.50 -10.03 -3.75
N ASP A 50 24.17 -9.92 -2.47
CA ASP A 50 24.34 -11.00 -1.52
C ASP A 50 23.28 -12.11 -1.70
N ILE A 51 23.44 -13.22 -0.96
CA ILE A 51 22.51 -14.36 -1.03
C ILE A 51 21.08 -13.95 -0.62
N TYR A 52 20.92 -13.04 0.35
CA TYR A 52 19.63 -12.59 0.83
C TYR A 52 18.92 -11.71 -0.22
N GLU A 53 19.67 -10.86 -0.91
CA GLU A 53 19.16 -10.02 -1.98
C GLU A 53 18.71 -10.85 -3.19
N MET A 54 19.45 -11.90 -3.53
CA MET A 54 19.01 -12.86 -4.56
C MET A 54 17.72 -13.58 -4.17
N VAL A 55 17.60 -14.01 -2.91
CA VAL A 55 16.36 -14.63 -2.41
C VAL A 55 15.20 -13.63 -2.44
N ILE A 56 15.41 -12.38 -2.04
CA ILE A 56 14.39 -11.32 -2.10
C ILE A 56 13.96 -11.05 -3.55
N LEU A 57 14.89 -11.00 -4.50
CA LEU A 57 14.58 -10.82 -5.92
C LEU A 57 13.62 -11.92 -6.42
N TRP A 58 13.96 -13.18 -6.22
CA TRP A 58 13.12 -14.30 -6.67
C TRP A 58 11.81 -14.41 -5.89
N ALA A 59 11.80 -14.12 -4.60
CA ALA A 59 10.58 -14.04 -3.81
C ALA A 59 9.65 -12.91 -4.31
N SER A 60 10.22 -11.75 -4.63
CA SER A 60 9.47 -10.62 -5.20
C SER A 60 8.90 -10.95 -6.59
N ALA A 61 9.66 -11.67 -7.43
CA ALA A 61 9.17 -12.18 -8.70
C ALA A 61 7.99 -13.16 -8.50
N GLY A 62 8.10 -14.10 -7.55
CA GLY A 62 7.02 -15.00 -7.18
C GLY A 62 5.77 -14.27 -6.68
N ILE A 63 5.93 -13.26 -5.84
CA ILE A 63 4.83 -12.40 -5.37
C ILE A 63 4.20 -11.64 -6.54
N ALA A 64 4.99 -11.08 -7.47
CA ALA A 64 4.48 -10.40 -8.66
C ALA A 64 3.65 -11.34 -9.55
N VAL A 65 4.12 -12.57 -9.77
CA VAL A 65 3.37 -13.61 -10.48
C VAL A 65 2.05 -13.92 -9.77
N PHE A 66 2.10 -14.17 -8.46
CA PHE A 66 0.90 -14.44 -7.67
C PHE A 66 -0.10 -13.28 -7.74
N LEU A 67 0.35 -12.04 -7.61
CA LEU A 67 -0.50 -10.86 -7.73
C LEU A 67 -1.15 -10.76 -9.12
N GLY A 68 -0.41 -11.02 -10.20
CA GLY A 68 -0.95 -11.03 -11.57
C GLY A 68 -1.95 -12.16 -11.83
N TRP A 69 -1.79 -13.30 -11.16
CA TRP A 69 -2.75 -14.41 -11.22
C TRP A 69 -4.01 -14.12 -10.42
N PHE A 70 -3.85 -13.55 -9.22
CA PHE A 70 -4.94 -13.22 -8.31
C PHE A 70 -5.73 -12.00 -8.75
N PHE A 71 -5.04 -10.94 -9.19
CA PHE A 71 -5.64 -9.70 -9.65
C PHE A 71 -5.13 -9.34 -11.04
N LYS A 72 -5.87 -9.78 -12.06
CA LYS A 72 -5.46 -9.73 -13.48
C LYS A 72 -4.94 -8.37 -13.97
N PRO A 73 -5.44 -7.21 -13.53
CA PRO A 73 -4.89 -5.93 -13.92
C PRO A 73 -3.41 -5.73 -13.57
N MET A 74 -2.86 -6.44 -12.56
CA MET A 74 -1.44 -6.40 -12.22
C MET A 74 -0.52 -6.89 -13.35
N ARG A 75 -1.04 -7.70 -14.28
CA ARG A 75 -0.30 -8.19 -15.45
C ARG A 75 0.15 -7.08 -16.39
N TRP A 76 -0.56 -5.96 -16.40
CA TRP A 76 -0.22 -4.77 -17.17
C TRP A 76 0.51 -3.74 -16.31
N PHE A 77 0.06 -3.56 -15.08
CA PHE A 77 0.61 -2.60 -14.16
C PHE A 77 2.09 -2.83 -13.87
N ILE A 78 2.47 -4.05 -13.48
CA ILE A 78 3.84 -4.38 -13.09
C ILE A 78 4.80 -4.25 -14.28
N PRO A 79 4.57 -4.89 -15.45
CA PRO A 79 5.48 -4.72 -16.58
C PRO A 79 5.57 -3.28 -17.09
N LEU A 80 4.44 -2.55 -17.14
CA LEU A 80 4.43 -1.17 -17.59
C LEU A 80 5.28 -0.27 -16.66
N GLY A 81 5.12 -0.40 -15.35
CA GLY A 81 5.92 0.36 -14.38
C GLY A 81 7.41 0.03 -14.46
N VAL A 82 7.76 -1.25 -14.63
CA VAL A 82 9.15 -1.68 -14.82
C VAL A 82 9.71 -1.16 -16.14
N CYS A 83 8.95 -1.21 -17.23
CA CYS A 83 9.38 -0.67 -18.53
C CYS A 83 9.62 0.85 -18.47
N LEU A 84 8.73 1.60 -17.81
CA LEU A 84 8.90 3.05 -17.63
C LEU A 84 10.14 3.37 -16.78
N ALA A 85 10.37 2.59 -15.71
CA ALA A 85 11.56 2.75 -14.89
C ALA A 85 12.84 2.39 -15.69
N TYR A 86 12.82 1.33 -16.46
CA TYR A 86 13.95 0.95 -17.31
C TYR A 86 14.25 2.02 -18.37
N LEU A 87 13.21 2.58 -19.00
CA LEU A 87 13.37 3.70 -19.92
C LEU A 87 14.02 4.92 -19.23
N ALA A 88 13.64 5.22 -18.00
CA ALA A 88 14.28 6.30 -17.24
C ALA A 88 15.76 6.00 -16.97
N VAL A 89 16.09 4.77 -16.56
CA VAL A 89 17.47 4.32 -16.34
C VAL A 89 18.31 4.47 -17.60
N ASP A 90 17.78 4.05 -18.75
CA ASP A 90 18.44 4.19 -20.05
C ASP A 90 18.68 5.67 -20.42
N LEU A 91 17.69 6.54 -20.20
CA LEU A 91 17.82 7.98 -20.45
C LEU A 91 18.84 8.66 -19.53
N TYR A 92 19.07 8.15 -18.30
CA TYR A 92 20.16 8.65 -17.44
C TYR A 92 21.54 8.29 -18.01
N GLY A 93 21.68 7.17 -18.72
CA GLY A 93 22.94 6.77 -19.32
C GLY A 93 24.12 6.72 -18.35
N GLY A 94 23.84 6.49 -17.04
CA GLY A 94 24.84 6.42 -15.98
C GLY A 94 25.26 7.78 -15.36
N ASP A 95 24.71 8.91 -15.78
CA ASP A 95 25.02 10.23 -15.20
C ASP A 95 23.75 10.97 -14.78
N ILE A 96 23.72 11.39 -13.51
CA ILE A 96 22.60 12.16 -12.93
C ILE A 96 22.35 13.49 -13.64
N LYS A 97 23.36 14.06 -14.31
CA LYS A 97 23.25 15.32 -15.07
C LYS A 97 22.26 15.22 -16.24
N HIS A 98 22.01 14.03 -16.75
CA HIS A 98 21.00 13.81 -17.80
C HIS A 98 19.55 14.01 -17.29
N ALA A 99 19.35 14.18 -16.00
CA ALA A 99 18.05 14.55 -15.40
C ALA A 99 17.41 15.80 -16.03
N ASP A 100 18.20 16.70 -16.63
CA ASP A 100 17.71 17.90 -17.33
C ASP A 100 17.04 17.58 -18.68
N GLY A 101 17.18 16.37 -19.21
CA GLY A 101 16.50 15.92 -20.42
C GLY A 101 14.98 16.00 -20.26
N PHE A 102 14.26 16.40 -21.34
CA PHE A 102 12.82 16.71 -21.29
C PHE A 102 11.98 15.61 -20.62
N LEU A 103 12.16 14.34 -21.02
CA LEU A 103 11.36 13.22 -20.46
C LEU A 103 11.68 12.97 -18.99
N LEU A 104 12.94 13.02 -18.58
CA LEU A 104 13.33 12.87 -17.18
C LEU A 104 12.80 14.04 -16.37
N LYS A 105 13.08 15.27 -16.80
CA LYS A 105 12.74 16.49 -16.07
C LYS A 105 11.25 16.64 -15.79
N TYR A 106 10.38 16.26 -16.75
CA TYR A 106 8.95 16.51 -16.62
C TYR A 106 8.10 15.26 -16.36
N LEU A 107 8.65 14.05 -16.51
CA LEU A 107 7.84 12.84 -16.43
C LEU A 107 8.49 11.69 -15.63
N LEU A 108 9.73 11.30 -15.97
CA LEU A 108 10.28 10.00 -15.56
C LEU A 108 11.32 10.07 -14.43
N SER A 109 11.93 11.24 -14.12
CA SER A 109 12.78 11.32 -12.93
C SER A 109 11.95 11.00 -11.69
N SER A 110 12.60 10.50 -10.63
CA SER A 110 11.88 10.11 -9.42
C SER A 110 11.03 11.24 -8.86
N GLN A 111 11.56 12.46 -8.81
CA GLN A 111 10.82 13.63 -8.35
C GLN A 111 9.61 13.95 -9.24
N SER A 112 9.78 13.94 -10.57
CA SER A 112 8.69 14.22 -11.49
C SER A 112 7.59 13.17 -11.43
N ALA A 113 7.96 11.90 -11.42
CA ALA A 113 7.00 10.81 -11.30
C ALA A 113 6.22 10.86 -9.97
N ILE A 114 6.90 11.16 -8.86
CA ILE A 114 6.26 11.33 -7.55
C ILE A 114 5.35 12.58 -7.52
N MET A 115 5.74 13.68 -8.17
CA MET A 115 4.87 14.86 -8.31
C MET A 115 3.61 14.52 -9.12
N TRP A 116 3.73 13.72 -10.18
CA TRP A 116 2.57 13.20 -10.91
C TRP A 116 1.70 12.29 -10.04
N GLN A 117 2.29 11.42 -9.22
CA GLN A 117 1.52 10.64 -8.25
C GLN A 117 0.66 11.56 -7.37
N CYS A 118 1.27 12.58 -6.78
CA CYS A 118 0.58 13.54 -5.91
C CYS A 118 -0.55 14.28 -6.66
N ALA A 119 -0.27 14.80 -7.84
CA ALA A 119 -1.26 15.50 -8.66
C ALA A 119 -2.45 14.60 -9.04
N MET A 120 -2.18 13.35 -9.41
CA MET A 120 -3.22 12.40 -9.80
C MET A 120 -4.07 11.94 -8.61
N ILE A 121 -3.55 11.94 -7.38
CA ILE A 121 -4.34 11.69 -6.16
C ILE A 121 -5.38 12.80 -5.97
N PHE A 122 -5.01 14.07 -6.12
CA PHE A 122 -5.97 15.18 -6.04
C PHE A 122 -6.99 15.12 -7.19
N ALA A 123 -6.55 14.81 -8.41
CA ALA A 123 -7.44 14.65 -9.55
C ALA A 123 -8.42 13.48 -9.33
N ALA A 124 -7.97 12.35 -8.79
CA ALA A 124 -8.81 11.22 -8.43
C ALA A 124 -9.84 11.60 -7.37
N LEU A 125 -9.41 12.26 -6.29
CA LEU A 125 -10.32 12.75 -5.24
C LEU A 125 -11.40 13.67 -5.84
N PHE A 126 -10.99 14.63 -6.66
CA PHE A 126 -11.94 15.54 -7.31
C PHE A 126 -12.95 14.80 -8.18
N ALA A 127 -12.48 13.87 -9.01
CA ALA A 127 -13.35 13.08 -9.89
C ALA A 127 -14.32 12.18 -9.10
N TYR A 128 -13.84 11.50 -8.04
CA TYR A 128 -14.69 10.70 -7.15
C TYR A 128 -15.71 11.57 -6.40
N ALA A 129 -15.32 12.75 -5.93
CA ALA A 129 -16.23 13.68 -5.25
C ALA A 129 -17.32 14.16 -6.21
N CYS A 130 -16.94 14.68 -7.38
CA CYS A 130 -17.89 15.11 -8.41
C CYS A 130 -18.80 13.96 -8.86
N GLY A 131 -18.24 12.79 -9.14
CA GLY A 131 -19.01 11.61 -9.54
C GLY A 131 -20.00 11.16 -8.47
N SER A 132 -19.64 11.25 -7.20
CA SER A 132 -20.52 10.91 -6.08
C SER A 132 -21.63 11.94 -5.88
N LEU A 133 -21.36 13.23 -6.11
CA LEU A 133 -22.33 14.32 -5.95
C LEU A 133 -23.30 14.42 -7.15
N LEU A 134 -22.78 14.31 -8.38
CA LEU A 134 -23.53 14.52 -9.62
C LEU A 134 -24.28 13.27 -10.13
N ALA A 135 -24.13 12.13 -9.48
CA ALA A 135 -24.80 10.90 -9.90
C ALA A 135 -26.32 11.03 -9.85
N ALA A 136 -26.96 10.94 -11.01
CA ALA A 136 -28.40 11.09 -11.18
C ALA A 136 -29.21 10.00 -10.42
N HIS A 137 -28.69 8.76 -10.39
CA HIS A 137 -29.36 7.62 -9.76
C HIS A 137 -28.71 7.28 -8.41
N LYS A 138 -29.49 7.39 -7.32
CA LYS A 138 -29.01 7.09 -5.95
C LYS A 138 -28.44 5.68 -5.77
N LYS A 139 -28.93 4.69 -6.52
CA LYS A 139 -28.52 3.28 -6.41
C LYS A 139 -27.29 2.92 -7.25
N SER A 140 -26.94 3.68 -8.30
CA SER A 140 -25.78 3.37 -9.12
C SER A 140 -24.49 3.62 -8.34
N GLN A 141 -23.63 2.63 -8.28
CA GLN A 141 -22.30 2.73 -7.67
C GLN A 141 -21.21 3.15 -8.67
N THR A 142 -21.57 3.24 -9.97
CA THR A 142 -20.67 3.54 -11.08
C THR A 142 -21.23 4.65 -11.95
N ASN A 143 -20.36 5.51 -12.46
CA ASN A 143 -20.63 6.48 -13.54
C ASN A 143 -19.31 6.91 -14.18
N THR A 144 -19.37 7.66 -15.29
CA THR A 144 -18.20 8.09 -16.05
C THR A 144 -17.19 8.86 -15.19
N LEU A 145 -17.64 9.78 -14.33
CA LEU A 145 -16.75 10.55 -13.45
C LEU A 145 -16.07 9.67 -12.38
N LEU A 146 -16.80 8.70 -11.82
CA LEU A 146 -16.19 7.73 -10.89
C LEU A 146 -15.16 6.88 -11.63
N GLY A 147 -15.43 6.45 -12.88
CA GLY A 147 -14.46 5.75 -13.71
C GLY A 147 -13.22 6.59 -14.03
N ILE A 148 -13.36 7.89 -14.24
CA ILE A 148 -12.24 8.84 -14.38
C ILE A 148 -11.43 8.89 -13.08
N GLY A 149 -12.09 8.89 -11.91
CA GLY A 149 -11.43 8.80 -10.61
C GLY A 149 -10.58 7.55 -10.48
N THR A 150 -11.12 6.38 -10.89
CA THR A 150 -10.37 5.11 -10.95
C THR A 150 -9.16 5.22 -11.88
N ALA A 151 -9.32 5.82 -13.07
CA ALA A 151 -8.21 6.00 -14.01
C ALA A 151 -7.09 6.89 -13.45
N PHE A 152 -7.42 8.01 -12.82
CA PHE A 152 -6.44 8.85 -12.13
C PHE A 152 -5.75 8.12 -10.98
N GLY A 153 -6.48 7.30 -10.22
CA GLY A 153 -5.91 6.45 -9.18
C GLY A 153 -4.89 5.45 -9.73
N TRP A 154 -5.17 4.88 -10.90
CA TRP A 154 -4.25 4.02 -11.63
C TRP A 154 -2.97 4.73 -12.05
N ILE A 155 -3.11 5.89 -12.68
CA ILE A 155 -1.99 6.71 -13.13
C ILE A 155 -1.15 7.14 -11.92
N SER A 156 -1.78 7.51 -10.82
CA SER A 156 -1.12 7.84 -9.55
C SER A 156 -0.27 6.67 -9.04
N ALA A 157 -0.87 5.47 -8.92
CA ALA A 157 -0.14 4.29 -8.46
C ALA A 157 1.04 3.93 -9.37
N LEU A 158 0.84 4.01 -10.70
CA LEU A 158 1.87 3.73 -11.69
C LEU A 158 3.01 4.75 -11.60
N ALA A 159 2.70 6.03 -11.51
CA ALA A 159 3.69 7.09 -11.37
C ALA A 159 4.52 6.93 -10.08
N GLY A 160 3.86 6.65 -8.95
CA GLY A 160 4.55 6.40 -7.69
C GLY A 160 5.43 5.15 -7.71
N PHE A 161 4.93 4.05 -8.28
CA PHE A 161 5.70 2.82 -8.43
C PHE A 161 6.93 3.02 -9.33
N THR A 162 6.76 3.65 -10.49
CA THR A 162 7.85 4.02 -11.39
C THR A 162 8.84 4.96 -10.67
N GLY A 163 8.33 6.00 -10.01
CA GLY A 163 9.16 6.97 -9.27
C GLY A 163 10.02 6.34 -8.19
N LEU A 164 9.50 5.35 -7.44
CA LEU A 164 10.29 4.61 -6.45
C LEU A 164 11.39 3.77 -7.12
N LEU A 165 11.09 3.07 -8.21
CA LEU A 165 12.10 2.28 -8.94
C LEU A 165 13.21 3.18 -9.50
N VAL A 166 12.84 4.32 -10.09
CA VAL A 166 13.81 5.29 -10.62
C VAL A 166 14.64 5.92 -9.49
N ARG A 167 14.01 6.24 -8.34
CA ARG A 167 14.71 6.76 -7.18
C ARG A 167 15.74 5.79 -6.63
N TRP A 168 15.45 4.50 -6.69
CA TRP A 168 16.42 3.47 -6.34
C TRP A 168 17.66 3.57 -7.24
N HIS A 169 17.49 3.71 -8.55
CA HIS A 169 18.61 3.92 -9.49
C HIS A 169 19.35 5.24 -9.23
N GLU A 170 18.61 6.34 -9.05
CA GLU A 170 19.18 7.66 -8.74
C GLU A 170 20.04 7.64 -7.46
N SER A 171 19.69 6.81 -6.48
CA SER A 171 20.49 6.68 -5.25
C SER A 171 21.90 6.14 -5.55
N TYR A 172 22.05 5.19 -6.48
CA TYR A 172 23.35 4.70 -6.92
C TYR A 172 24.10 5.73 -7.77
N LEU A 173 23.41 6.51 -8.60
CA LEU A 173 24.05 7.59 -9.37
C LEU A 173 24.61 8.69 -8.46
N LEU A 174 23.96 8.95 -7.32
CA LEU A 174 24.35 10.01 -6.38
C LEU A 174 25.36 9.55 -5.32
N LEU A 175 25.19 8.33 -4.81
CA LEU A 175 25.91 7.81 -3.63
C LEU A 175 26.91 6.68 -3.98
N GLY A 176 26.99 6.27 -5.26
CA GLY A 176 27.80 5.12 -5.67
C GLY A 176 27.37 3.84 -4.92
N ASP A 177 28.35 3.13 -4.36
CA ASP A 177 28.13 1.86 -3.64
C ASP A 177 27.22 1.99 -2.38
N ALA A 178 26.99 3.22 -1.90
CA ALA A 178 26.05 3.48 -0.80
C ALA A 178 24.60 3.69 -1.26
N GLY A 179 24.30 3.47 -2.55
CA GLY A 179 22.95 3.48 -3.08
C GLY A 179 22.05 2.45 -2.39
N HIS A 180 20.76 2.74 -2.26
CA HIS A 180 19.84 1.92 -1.49
C HIS A 180 18.40 1.96 -1.99
N ILE A 181 17.60 0.98 -1.59
CA ILE A 181 16.16 0.93 -1.85
C ILE A 181 15.45 2.16 -1.23
N PRO A 182 14.47 2.78 -1.91
CA PRO A 182 13.83 4.01 -1.46
C PRO A 182 12.74 3.75 -0.41
N VAL A 183 13.14 3.29 0.76
CA VAL A 183 12.31 3.08 1.96
C VAL A 183 13.04 3.54 3.22
N SER A 184 13.96 4.49 3.07
CA SER A 184 14.92 4.93 4.08
C SER A 184 14.42 6.03 5.01
N ASN A 185 13.46 6.81 4.56
CA ASN A 185 12.92 7.95 5.29
C ASN A 185 11.41 8.08 5.16
N LEU A 186 10.80 8.99 5.95
CA LEU A 186 9.34 9.18 5.96
C LEU A 186 8.78 9.59 4.59
N TYR A 187 9.51 10.38 3.80
CA TYR A 187 9.07 10.78 2.46
C TYR A 187 8.87 9.56 1.57
N GLU A 188 9.88 8.71 1.45
CA GLU A 188 9.87 7.53 0.58
C GLU A 188 8.81 6.51 1.00
N VAL A 189 8.69 6.26 2.30
CA VAL A 189 7.71 5.29 2.79
C VAL A 189 6.28 5.79 2.68
N PHE A 190 6.02 7.10 2.71
CA PHE A 190 4.70 7.63 2.38
C PHE A 190 4.37 7.52 0.89
N ILE A 191 5.35 7.68 0.00
CA ILE A 191 5.15 7.42 -1.43
C ILE A 191 4.79 5.94 -1.65
N LEU A 192 5.50 5.02 -1.02
CA LEU A 192 5.18 3.59 -1.03
C LEU A 192 3.77 3.31 -0.46
N PHE A 193 3.42 3.95 0.65
CA PHE A 193 2.09 3.86 1.25
C PHE A 193 0.98 4.26 0.27
N LEU A 194 1.16 5.37 -0.46
CA LEU A 194 0.20 5.85 -1.45
C LEU A 194 0.03 4.86 -2.60
N VAL A 195 1.11 4.23 -3.07
CA VAL A 195 1.06 3.17 -4.09
C VAL A 195 0.26 1.96 -3.56
N ILE A 196 0.64 1.43 -2.40
CA ILE A 196 0.00 0.25 -1.79
C ILE A 196 -1.49 0.52 -1.56
N SER A 197 -1.83 1.67 -0.97
CA SER A 197 -3.22 2.03 -0.66
C SER A 197 -4.07 2.20 -1.92
N SER A 198 -3.53 2.78 -3.00
CA SER A 198 -4.21 2.86 -4.30
C SER A 198 -4.51 1.48 -4.87
N LEU A 199 -3.53 0.57 -4.86
CA LEU A 199 -3.67 -0.79 -5.39
C LEU A 199 -4.66 -1.62 -4.56
N MET A 200 -4.62 -1.51 -3.24
CA MET A 200 -5.56 -2.18 -2.34
C MET A 200 -6.99 -1.66 -2.55
N TYR A 201 -7.18 -0.34 -2.61
CA TYR A 201 -8.50 0.24 -2.86
C TYR A 201 -9.03 -0.22 -4.22
N TRP A 202 -8.24 -0.18 -5.25
CA TRP A 202 -8.62 -0.62 -6.58
C TRP A 202 -9.03 -2.10 -6.64
N TYR A 203 -8.35 -2.98 -5.91
CA TYR A 203 -8.79 -4.37 -5.76
C TYR A 203 -10.20 -4.46 -5.15
N TYR A 204 -10.47 -3.73 -4.06
CA TYR A 204 -11.81 -3.73 -3.44
C TYR A 204 -12.85 -3.03 -4.30
N GLU A 205 -12.49 -1.94 -4.94
CA GLU A 205 -13.37 -1.21 -5.86
C GLU A 205 -13.89 -2.11 -6.98
N THR A 206 -13.00 -2.84 -7.63
CA THR A 206 -13.36 -3.76 -8.72
C THR A 206 -14.09 -5.00 -8.22
N ARG A 207 -13.67 -5.57 -7.09
CA ARG A 207 -14.23 -6.81 -6.55
C ARG A 207 -15.66 -6.63 -6.02
N PHE A 208 -15.96 -5.47 -5.46
CA PHE A 208 -17.26 -5.15 -4.85
C PHE A 208 -18.06 -4.10 -5.64
N THR A 209 -17.52 -3.57 -6.72
CA THR A 209 -18.15 -2.53 -7.57
C THR A 209 -18.56 -1.29 -6.75
N VAL A 210 -17.62 -0.77 -5.92
CA VAL A 210 -17.90 0.27 -4.91
C VAL A 210 -17.15 1.57 -5.17
N GLN A 211 -17.14 2.06 -6.39
CA GLN A 211 -16.41 3.29 -6.81
C GLN A 211 -16.68 4.51 -5.92
N ARG A 212 -17.89 4.64 -5.36
CA ARG A 212 -18.24 5.78 -4.49
C ARG A 212 -17.47 5.83 -3.18
N LEU A 213 -16.88 4.72 -2.75
CA LEU A 213 -16.00 4.70 -1.57
C LEU A 213 -14.65 5.37 -1.84
N GLY A 214 -14.29 5.59 -3.10
CA GLY A 214 -13.07 6.28 -3.50
C GLY A 214 -12.92 7.65 -2.87
N VAL A 215 -14.00 8.41 -2.71
CA VAL A 215 -13.93 9.73 -2.06
C VAL A 215 -13.34 9.66 -0.65
N PHE A 216 -13.66 8.63 0.12
CA PHE A 216 -13.14 8.48 1.49
C PHE A 216 -11.66 8.12 1.50
N VAL A 217 -11.28 7.11 0.71
CA VAL A 217 -9.90 6.64 0.63
C VAL A 217 -8.97 7.71 0.07
N TYR A 218 -9.37 8.36 -1.03
CA TYR A 218 -8.56 9.42 -1.65
C TYR A 218 -8.55 10.72 -0.83
N THR A 219 -9.53 10.97 0.06
CA THR A 219 -9.45 12.08 1.04
C THR A 219 -8.29 11.86 2.01
N LEU A 220 -8.14 10.66 2.55
CA LEU A 220 -7.01 10.33 3.41
C LEU A 220 -5.68 10.45 2.65
N MET A 221 -5.63 9.88 1.44
CA MET A 221 -4.42 9.92 0.61
C MET A 221 -4.03 11.36 0.25
N ALA A 222 -4.99 12.23 -0.05
CA ALA A 222 -4.75 13.65 -0.29
C ALA A 222 -4.18 14.35 0.96
N GLY A 223 -4.68 14.01 2.15
CA GLY A 223 -4.10 14.49 3.42
C GLY A 223 -2.64 14.06 3.60
N ILE A 224 -2.31 12.82 3.25
CA ILE A 224 -0.92 12.32 3.25
C ILE A 224 -0.07 13.04 2.21
N VAL A 225 -0.59 13.31 1.01
CA VAL A 225 0.12 14.10 -0.01
C VAL A 225 0.42 15.51 0.53
N CYS A 226 -0.53 16.18 1.19
CA CYS A 226 -0.27 17.47 1.82
C CYS A 226 0.87 17.39 2.85
N PHE A 227 0.91 16.32 3.67
CA PHE A 227 2.01 16.10 4.59
C PHE A 227 3.35 15.88 3.86
N VAL A 228 3.38 15.04 2.83
CA VAL A 228 4.59 14.76 2.02
C VAL A 228 5.13 16.04 1.38
N LEU A 229 4.26 16.87 0.79
CA LEU A 229 4.64 18.16 0.19
C LEU A 229 5.19 19.12 1.25
N TRP A 230 4.51 19.26 2.40
CA TRP A 230 5.02 20.06 3.51
C TRP A 230 6.37 19.54 4.00
N TYR A 231 6.52 18.24 4.18
CA TYR A 231 7.75 17.62 4.68
C TYR A 231 8.92 17.81 3.70
N SER A 232 8.64 17.76 2.39
CA SER A 232 9.62 18.06 1.35
C SER A 232 10.06 19.52 1.40
N LEU A 233 9.12 20.47 1.48
CA LEU A 233 9.42 21.90 1.45
C LEU A 233 10.08 22.39 2.76
N ALA A 234 9.61 21.90 3.92
CA ALA A 234 10.07 22.35 5.24
C ALA A 234 11.37 21.67 5.69
N ARG A 235 11.62 20.43 5.25
CA ARG A 235 12.72 19.59 5.73
C ARG A 235 13.66 19.09 4.63
N ASN A 236 13.40 19.42 3.36
CA ASN A 236 14.14 18.89 2.20
C ASN A 236 14.17 17.34 2.17
N ALA A 237 13.10 16.70 2.68
CA ALA A 237 13.03 15.26 2.87
C ALA A 237 13.06 14.44 1.56
N GLN A 238 12.87 15.11 0.42
CA GLN A 238 12.99 14.52 -0.92
C GLN A 238 14.44 14.25 -1.32
N GLN A 239 15.43 14.82 -0.63
CA GLN A 239 16.83 14.58 -0.94
C GLN A 239 17.23 13.14 -0.60
N ILE A 240 18.03 12.52 -1.47
CA ILE A 240 18.60 11.19 -1.24
C ILE A 240 19.82 11.36 -0.34
N GLN A 241 19.82 10.70 0.81
CA GLN A 241 20.87 10.77 1.83
C GLN A 241 21.43 9.37 2.09
N PRO A 242 22.71 9.21 2.46
CA PRO A 242 23.25 7.92 2.86
C PRO A 242 22.47 7.31 4.02
N LEU A 243 22.35 5.98 4.02
CA LEU A 243 21.72 5.26 5.12
C LEU A 243 22.55 5.33 6.41
N ILE A 244 21.88 5.58 7.52
CA ILE A 244 22.47 5.38 8.83
C ILE A 244 22.77 3.89 9.07
N PRO A 245 23.78 3.52 9.88
CA PRO A 245 24.23 2.13 10.05
C PRO A 245 23.11 1.14 10.40
N ALA A 246 22.17 1.52 11.25
CA ALA A 246 21.06 0.65 11.65
C ALA A 246 20.10 0.29 10.49
N LEU A 247 20.01 1.13 9.44
CA LEU A 247 19.21 0.88 8.26
C LEU A 247 19.95 0.13 7.14
N GLN A 248 21.27 -0.03 7.25
CA GLN A 248 22.08 -0.78 6.29
C GLN A 248 21.90 -2.29 6.50
N SER A 249 20.67 -2.77 6.26
CA SER A 249 20.28 -4.15 6.51
C SER A 249 19.29 -4.64 5.46
N TRP A 250 19.43 -5.90 5.03
CA TRP A 250 18.47 -6.53 4.13
C TRP A 250 17.07 -6.70 4.78
N TRP A 251 16.98 -6.71 6.12
CA TRP A 251 15.71 -6.73 6.84
C TRP A 251 14.80 -5.56 6.48
N MET A 252 15.38 -4.39 6.21
CA MET A 252 14.63 -3.20 5.78
C MET A 252 13.81 -3.46 4.52
N LYS A 253 14.37 -4.23 3.57
CA LYS A 253 13.77 -4.50 2.26
C LYS A 253 12.48 -5.32 2.35
N ILE A 254 12.26 -6.09 3.41
CA ILE A 254 11.08 -6.94 3.62
C ILE A 254 10.18 -6.43 4.76
N HIS A 255 10.76 -5.95 5.86
CA HIS A 255 10.00 -5.45 7.01
C HIS A 255 9.17 -4.22 6.64
N VAL A 256 9.79 -3.22 5.98
CA VAL A 256 9.11 -1.96 5.68
C VAL A 256 7.93 -2.15 4.73
N PRO A 257 8.04 -2.81 3.56
CA PRO A 257 6.87 -3.05 2.71
C PRO A 257 5.76 -3.84 3.42
N ALA A 258 6.09 -4.88 4.19
CA ALA A 258 5.09 -5.64 4.96
C ALA A 258 4.33 -4.74 5.95
N ASN A 259 5.05 -3.86 6.64
CA ASN A 259 4.48 -2.91 7.60
C ASN A 259 3.51 -1.93 6.91
N PHE A 260 3.90 -1.42 5.72
CA PHE A 260 3.08 -0.47 4.97
C PHE A 260 1.84 -1.09 4.32
N ILE A 261 1.86 -2.39 4.00
CA ILE A 261 0.63 -3.12 3.66
C ILE A 261 -0.33 -3.13 4.87
N GLY A 262 0.20 -3.40 6.06
CA GLY A 262 -0.57 -3.34 7.31
C GLY A 262 -1.19 -1.96 7.55
N TYR A 263 -0.38 -0.92 7.55
CA TYR A 263 -0.84 0.46 7.76
C TYR A 263 -1.85 0.92 6.71
N GLY A 264 -1.61 0.63 5.43
CA GLY A 264 -2.53 0.96 4.33
C GLY A 264 -3.90 0.32 4.51
N ALA A 265 -3.92 -0.95 4.91
CA ALA A 265 -5.15 -1.68 5.16
C ALA A 265 -5.94 -1.11 6.36
N PHE A 266 -5.25 -0.75 7.45
CA PHE A 266 -5.87 -0.14 8.62
C PHE A 266 -6.42 1.25 8.34
N CYS A 267 -5.68 2.06 7.60
CA CYS A 267 -6.13 3.39 7.16
C CYS A 267 -7.36 3.29 6.26
N MET A 268 -7.36 2.36 5.32
CA MET A 268 -8.52 2.09 4.46
C MET A 268 -9.73 1.66 5.30
N ALA A 269 -9.56 0.74 6.24
CA ALA A 269 -10.63 0.27 7.11
C ALA A 269 -11.26 1.42 7.91
N ALA A 270 -10.46 2.36 8.41
CA ALA A 270 -10.95 3.53 9.12
C ALA A 270 -11.82 4.44 8.22
N MET A 271 -11.38 4.67 6.97
CA MET A 271 -12.15 5.46 6.01
C MET A 271 -13.47 4.77 5.64
N LEU A 272 -13.47 3.45 5.53
CA LEU A 272 -14.67 2.65 5.36
C LEU A 272 -15.58 2.73 6.60
N GLY A 273 -15.01 2.79 7.79
CA GLY A 273 -15.74 3.05 9.04
C GLY A 273 -16.50 4.37 9.02
N VAL A 274 -15.87 5.45 8.53
CA VAL A 274 -16.54 6.75 8.32
C VAL A 274 -17.70 6.62 7.34
N ALA A 275 -17.46 5.96 6.19
CA ALA A 275 -18.52 5.72 5.19
C ALA A 275 -19.68 4.91 5.78
N GLN A 276 -19.40 3.86 6.56
CA GLN A 276 -20.41 3.03 7.22
C GLN A 276 -21.26 3.83 8.20
N LEU A 277 -20.63 4.67 9.04
CA LEU A 277 -21.37 5.55 9.98
C LEU A 277 -22.30 6.52 9.25
N MET A 278 -21.87 7.05 8.09
CA MET A 278 -22.73 7.92 7.28
C MET A 278 -23.95 7.16 6.72
N VAL A 279 -23.76 5.91 6.28
CA VAL A 279 -24.87 5.04 5.81
C VAL A 279 -25.84 4.76 6.95
N ILE A 280 -25.32 4.31 8.12
CA ILE A 280 -26.15 4.00 9.29
C ILE A 280 -26.96 5.23 9.71
N ARG A 281 -26.33 6.41 9.81
CA ARG A 281 -27.02 7.66 10.16
C ARG A 281 -28.09 8.06 9.14
N SER A 282 -27.84 7.80 7.85
CA SER A 282 -28.83 8.06 6.80
C SER A 282 -30.05 7.16 6.96
N THR A 283 -29.83 5.88 7.22
CA THR A 283 -30.88 4.88 7.45
C THR A 283 -31.71 5.19 8.69
N GLU A 284 -31.07 5.55 9.80
CA GLU A 284 -31.76 5.98 11.05
C GLU A 284 -32.68 7.18 10.82
N LYS A 285 -32.34 8.06 9.86
CA LYS A 285 -33.16 9.22 9.47
C LYS A 285 -34.19 8.91 8.39
N GLY A 286 -34.39 7.65 8.02
CA GLY A 286 -35.30 7.23 6.94
C GLY A 286 -34.86 7.71 5.55
N LYS A 287 -33.60 8.10 5.35
CA LYS A 287 -33.09 8.60 4.07
C LYS A 287 -32.31 7.52 3.35
N ALA A 288 -32.55 7.39 2.02
CA ALA A 288 -31.76 6.50 1.19
C ALA A 288 -30.32 7.02 1.06
N SER A 289 -29.33 6.17 1.36
CA SER A 289 -27.93 6.48 1.13
C SER A 289 -27.56 6.35 -0.35
N ARG A 290 -26.61 7.15 -0.79
CA ARG A 290 -25.93 7.02 -2.10
C ARG A 290 -24.74 6.08 -2.05
N LEU A 291 -24.22 5.79 -0.85
CA LEU A 291 -23.12 4.88 -0.63
C LEU A 291 -23.60 3.43 -0.72
N PRO A 292 -22.68 2.45 -0.88
CA PRO A 292 -23.00 1.04 -0.76
C PRO A 292 -23.74 0.74 0.56
N ASP A 293 -24.42 -0.39 0.63
CA ASP A 293 -25.06 -0.81 1.86
C ASP A 293 -24.05 -1.06 3.00
N SER A 294 -24.53 -0.92 4.24
CA SER A 294 -23.69 -1.04 5.44
C SER A 294 -23.02 -2.41 5.56
N ALA A 295 -23.65 -3.49 5.09
CA ALA A 295 -23.09 -4.82 5.18
C ALA A 295 -21.91 -5.01 4.21
N THR A 296 -22.03 -4.49 2.98
CA THR A 296 -20.93 -4.49 2.00
C THR A 296 -19.73 -3.70 2.51
N ILE A 297 -19.95 -2.49 3.05
CA ILE A 297 -18.84 -1.67 3.61
C ILE A 297 -18.18 -2.40 4.77
N GLU A 298 -18.97 -2.98 5.67
CA GLU A 298 -18.47 -3.74 6.82
C GLU A 298 -17.65 -4.96 6.40
N GLU A 299 -18.07 -5.66 5.36
CA GLU A 299 -17.33 -6.82 4.84
C GLU A 299 -15.98 -6.42 4.25
N ILE A 300 -15.93 -5.31 3.49
CA ILE A 300 -14.67 -4.79 2.96
C ILE A 300 -13.75 -4.33 4.10
N MET A 301 -14.29 -3.62 5.10
CA MET A 301 -13.57 -3.17 6.29
C MET A 301 -12.95 -4.36 7.05
N TYR A 302 -13.73 -5.43 7.24
CA TYR A 302 -13.24 -6.66 7.86
C TYR A 302 -12.08 -7.30 7.07
N LYS A 303 -12.23 -7.44 5.76
CA LYS A 303 -11.19 -8.01 4.89
C LYS A 303 -9.93 -7.15 4.90
N ALA A 304 -10.08 -5.84 4.87
CA ALA A 304 -8.95 -4.93 4.99
C ALA A 304 -8.22 -5.11 6.32
N ILE A 305 -8.94 -5.14 7.45
CA ILE A 305 -8.33 -5.34 8.77
C ILE A 305 -7.68 -6.72 8.87
N ALA A 306 -8.29 -7.78 8.35
CA ALA A 306 -7.71 -9.13 8.39
C ALA A 306 -6.39 -9.20 7.62
N VAL A 307 -6.33 -8.65 6.40
CA VAL A 307 -5.09 -8.53 5.62
C VAL A 307 -4.06 -7.66 6.33
N GLY A 308 -4.49 -6.50 6.84
CA GLY A 308 -3.64 -5.59 7.59
C GLY A 308 -3.03 -6.23 8.82
N PHE A 309 -3.82 -6.95 9.59
CA PHE A 309 -3.37 -7.65 10.79
C PHE A 309 -2.36 -8.77 10.48
N LEU A 310 -2.60 -9.54 9.40
CA LEU A 310 -1.67 -10.56 8.95
C LEU A 310 -0.30 -9.95 8.61
N PHE A 311 -0.28 -8.93 7.74
CA PHE A 311 0.98 -8.30 7.32
C PHE A 311 1.66 -7.52 8.43
N PHE A 312 0.90 -6.88 9.30
CA PHE A 312 1.44 -6.19 10.47
C PHE A 312 2.05 -7.16 11.49
N THR A 313 1.46 -8.37 11.66
CA THR A 313 2.03 -9.45 12.49
C THR A 313 3.34 -9.93 11.90
N ILE A 314 3.39 -10.20 10.58
CA ILE A 314 4.62 -10.57 9.88
C ILE A 314 5.67 -9.47 10.05
N ALA A 315 5.30 -8.21 9.84
CA ALA A 315 6.20 -7.08 10.00
C ALA A 315 6.74 -6.97 11.44
N THR A 316 5.92 -7.17 12.45
CA THR A 316 6.36 -7.13 13.85
C THR A 316 7.40 -8.22 14.15
N ILE A 317 7.20 -9.44 13.65
CA ILE A 317 8.16 -10.54 13.77
C ILE A 317 9.47 -10.20 13.04
N LEU A 318 9.38 -9.72 11.80
CA LEU A 318 10.55 -9.30 11.02
C LEU A 318 11.31 -8.14 11.71
N GLY A 319 10.58 -7.20 12.32
CA GLY A 319 11.16 -6.12 13.12
C GLY A 319 11.93 -6.61 14.33
N ALA A 320 11.41 -7.61 15.05
CA ALA A 320 12.09 -8.24 16.17
C ALA A 320 13.39 -8.96 15.74
N LEU A 321 13.36 -9.66 14.59
CA LEU A 321 14.55 -10.27 14.01
C LEU A 321 15.59 -9.22 13.60
N TRP A 322 15.14 -8.11 13.04
CA TRP A 322 16.01 -6.98 12.71
C TRP A 322 16.60 -6.32 13.96
N ALA A 323 15.80 -6.10 15.01
CA ALA A 323 16.26 -5.58 16.30
C ALA A 323 17.37 -6.45 16.90
N LYS A 324 17.23 -7.78 16.82
CA LYS A 324 18.28 -8.71 17.23
C LYS A 324 19.58 -8.52 16.44
N ALA A 325 19.49 -8.32 15.14
CA ALA A 325 20.67 -8.11 14.29
C ALA A 325 21.31 -6.74 14.52
N ALA A 326 20.51 -5.67 14.72
CA ALA A 326 20.99 -4.29 14.85
C ALA A 326 21.46 -3.94 16.28
N TRP A 327 20.77 -4.43 17.31
CA TRP A 327 20.96 -4.01 18.72
C TRP A 327 21.18 -5.18 19.68
N GLY A 328 21.23 -6.41 19.21
CA GLY A 328 21.54 -7.59 20.02
C GLY A 328 20.37 -8.19 20.81
N GLY A 329 19.18 -7.59 20.79
CA GLY A 329 17.96 -8.07 21.46
C GLY A 329 16.77 -8.09 20.54
N TYR A 330 15.84 -9.06 20.71
CA TYR A 330 14.61 -9.12 19.92
C TYR A 330 13.58 -8.05 20.30
N TRP A 331 13.67 -7.56 21.53
CA TRP A 331 12.72 -6.61 22.10
C TRP A 331 13.39 -5.83 23.24
N SER A 332 13.28 -4.52 23.22
CA SER A 332 13.91 -3.60 24.18
C SER A 332 12.94 -2.69 24.92
N TRP A 333 11.63 -2.83 24.66
CA TRP A 333 10.60 -1.93 25.15
C TRP A 333 10.78 -0.48 24.65
N ASP A 334 11.44 -0.32 23.53
CA ASP A 334 11.53 0.96 22.84
C ASP A 334 10.12 1.51 22.53
N PRO A 335 9.91 2.84 22.54
CA PRO A 335 8.60 3.42 22.23
C PRO A 335 7.97 2.91 20.94
N LYS A 336 8.77 2.65 19.90
CA LYS A 336 8.26 2.12 18.62
C LYS A 336 7.76 0.69 18.74
N GLU A 337 8.45 -0.14 19.49
CA GLU A 337 8.04 -1.52 19.77
C GLU A 337 6.76 -1.55 20.61
N VAL A 338 6.68 -0.74 21.66
CA VAL A 338 5.50 -0.64 22.52
C VAL A 338 4.28 -0.20 21.72
N TRP A 339 4.42 0.83 20.88
CA TRP A 339 3.29 1.30 20.07
C TRP A 339 2.92 0.33 18.95
N ALA A 340 3.87 -0.44 18.41
CA ALA A 340 3.56 -1.54 17.51
C ALA A 340 2.71 -2.61 18.20
N LEU A 341 3.04 -2.97 19.45
CA LEU A 341 2.23 -3.89 20.26
C LEU A 341 0.82 -3.32 20.53
N VAL A 342 0.70 -2.03 20.82
CA VAL A 342 -0.61 -1.37 21.02
C VAL A 342 -1.45 -1.44 19.76
N VAL A 343 -0.89 -1.18 18.58
CA VAL A 343 -1.57 -1.33 17.28
C VAL A 343 -2.00 -2.78 17.07
N TRP A 344 -1.10 -3.73 17.32
CA TRP A 344 -1.38 -5.16 17.16
C TRP A 344 -2.56 -5.61 18.05
N LEU A 345 -2.53 -5.26 19.34
CA LEU A 345 -3.58 -5.58 20.30
C LEU A 345 -4.92 -4.92 19.91
N ASN A 346 -4.90 -3.68 19.44
CA ASN A 346 -6.09 -2.98 18.97
C ASN A 346 -6.81 -3.75 17.87
N TYR A 347 -6.10 -4.20 16.84
CA TYR A 347 -6.72 -4.90 15.72
C TYR A 347 -6.97 -6.39 16.01
N ALA A 348 -6.17 -7.03 16.86
CA ALA A 348 -6.49 -8.36 17.41
C ALA A 348 -7.84 -8.34 18.15
N THR A 349 -8.04 -7.34 19.01
CA THR A 349 -9.30 -7.15 19.74
C THR A 349 -10.45 -6.86 18.79
N TRP A 350 -10.27 -6.01 17.78
CA TRP A 350 -11.29 -5.74 16.76
C TRP A 350 -11.74 -7.02 16.05
N LEU A 351 -10.78 -7.84 15.61
CA LEU A 351 -11.06 -9.12 14.95
C LEU A 351 -11.74 -10.11 15.91
N HIS A 352 -11.30 -10.19 17.17
CA HIS A 352 -11.92 -11.03 18.18
C HIS A 352 -13.39 -10.65 18.40
N LEU A 353 -13.67 -9.37 18.58
CA LEU A 353 -15.03 -8.88 18.79
C LEU A 353 -15.95 -9.18 17.59
N ARG A 354 -15.42 -9.06 16.38
CA ARG A 354 -16.18 -9.38 15.18
C ARG A 354 -16.41 -10.87 14.98
N LEU A 355 -15.37 -11.68 15.14
CA LEU A 355 -15.40 -13.11 14.77
C LEU A 355 -15.99 -13.98 15.88
N VAL A 356 -15.64 -13.71 17.14
CA VAL A 356 -15.99 -14.55 18.29
C VAL A 356 -17.22 -14.00 18.99
N VAL A 357 -17.24 -12.70 19.30
CA VAL A 357 -18.36 -12.08 20.03
C VAL A 357 -19.53 -11.72 19.10
N GLY A 358 -19.25 -11.58 17.80
CA GLY A 358 -20.28 -11.31 16.80
C GLY A 358 -20.71 -9.85 16.70
N TRP A 359 -19.91 -8.89 17.21
CA TRP A 359 -20.20 -7.47 17.08
C TRP A 359 -20.25 -7.02 15.64
N ARG A 360 -21.11 -6.02 15.35
CA ARG A 360 -21.35 -5.48 14.01
C ARG A 360 -21.69 -3.98 14.07
N GLY A 361 -21.62 -3.33 12.92
CA GLY A 361 -22.19 -2.02 12.69
C GLY A 361 -21.41 -0.89 13.37
N LYS A 362 -22.15 -0.02 14.07
CA LYS A 362 -21.67 1.28 14.56
C LYS A 362 -20.45 1.19 15.48
N ILE A 363 -20.40 0.19 16.35
CA ILE A 363 -19.31 0.04 17.34
C ILE A 363 -17.99 -0.30 16.62
N LEU A 364 -18.02 -1.28 15.71
CA LEU A 364 -16.82 -1.69 14.97
C LEU A 364 -16.34 -0.60 14.02
N ALA A 365 -17.27 0.19 13.43
CA ALA A 365 -16.92 1.33 12.59
C ALA A 365 -16.17 2.41 13.41
N TRP A 366 -16.67 2.78 14.59
CA TRP A 366 -15.96 3.71 15.47
C TRP A 366 -14.61 3.17 15.93
N TRP A 367 -14.54 1.89 16.25
CA TRP A 367 -13.29 1.27 16.68
C TRP A 367 -12.22 1.28 15.56
N ALA A 368 -12.62 1.04 14.30
CA ALA A 368 -11.71 1.15 13.16
C ALA A 368 -11.17 2.59 13.00
N ILE A 369 -12.02 3.61 13.21
CA ILE A 369 -11.61 5.03 13.17
C ILE A 369 -10.64 5.36 14.31
N ILE A 370 -10.91 4.91 15.54
CA ILE A 370 -10.00 5.08 16.68
C ILE A 370 -8.66 4.38 16.39
N GLY A 371 -8.71 3.18 15.81
CA GLY A 371 -7.53 2.43 15.39
C GLY A 371 -6.63 3.20 14.40
N LEU A 372 -7.19 4.07 13.55
CA LEU A 372 -6.40 4.95 12.70
C LEU A 372 -5.54 5.92 13.52
N PHE A 373 -6.10 6.56 14.55
CA PHE A 373 -5.34 7.49 15.40
C PHE A 373 -4.22 6.76 16.15
N ILE A 374 -4.49 5.54 16.65
CA ILE A 374 -3.48 4.70 17.31
C ILE A 374 -2.37 4.36 16.30
N THR A 375 -2.72 3.95 15.09
CA THR A 375 -1.77 3.61 14.02
C THR A 375 -0.96 4.83 13.58
N ALA A 376 -1.61 5.98 13.38
CA ALA A 376 -0.95 7.22 12.99
C ALA A 376 0.05 7.69 14.07
N PHE A 377 -0.31 7.58 15.35
CA PHE A 377 0.60 7.90 16.44
C PHE A 377 1.78 6.92 16.50
N ALA A 378 1.54 5.62 16.36
CA ALA A 378 2.60 4.61 16.32
C ALA A 378 3.62 4.86 15.20
N PHE A 379 3.15 5.33 14.04
CA PHE A 379 4.00 5.56 12.88
C PHE A 379 4.63 6.96 12.86
N VAL A 380 3.83 8.01 12.97
CA VAL A 380 4.28 9.41 12.87
C VAL A 380 4.60 9.98 14.25
N GLY A 381 3.69 9.83 15.20
CA GLY A 381 3.83 10.43 16.53
C GLY A 381 5.06 9.94 17.29
N VAL A 382 5.33 8.64 17.27
CA VAL A 382 6.53 8.08 17.90
C VAL A 382 7.80 8.64 17.26
N ASN A 383 7.86 8.74 15.95
CA ASN A 383 9.03 9.28 15.26
C ASN A 383 9.26 10.77 15.52
N MET A 384 8.19 11.52 15.75
CA MET A 384 8.28 12.98 15.89
C MET A 384 8.43 13.46 17.34
N PHE A 385 7.86 12.72 18.31
CA PHE A 385 7.73 13.21 19.68
C PHE A 385 8.42 12.35 20.72
N LEU A 386 8.84 11.12 20.38
CA LEU A 386 9.48 10.21 21.35
C LEU A 386 10.90 9.86 20.89
N SER A 387 11.84 9.88 21.86
CA SER A 387 13.21 9.44 21.63
C SER A 387 13.33 7.93 21.91
N GLY A 388 14.14 7.23 21.11
CA GLY A 388 14.40 5.79 21.28
C GLY A 388 15.39 5.27 20.25
N LEU A 389 15.60 3.96 20.23
CA LEU A 389 16.49 3.29 19.28
C LEU A 389 16.07 3.48 17.81
N HIS A 390 14.79 3.75 17.58
CA HIS A 390 14.18 3.96 16.27
C HIS A 390 13.95 5.43 15.92
N SER A 391 14.49 6.39 16.65
CA SER A 391 14.34 7.82 16.37
C SER A 391 15.37 8.28 15.33
N TYR A 392 15.05 8.04 14.04
CA TYR A 392 15.89 8.40 12.90
C TYR A 392 15.51 9.72 12.23
N GLY A 393 14.59 10.46 12.76
CA GLY A 393 14.10 11.71 12.20
C GLY A 393 13.59 12.62 13.29
N GLY A 394 14.52 13.23 14.03
CA GLY A 394 14.17 14.36 14.92
C GLY A 394 13.52 15.50 14.12
N LEU A 395 12.52 16.18 14.73
CA LEU A 395 11.94 17.44 14.25
C LEU A 395 12.99 18.52 14.15
#